data_2c40f7b30295974fe0211c9ce864fae0
#
_entry.id   2c40f7b30295974fe0211c9ce864fae0
#
_cell.length_a   1.000
_cell.length_b   1.000
_cell.length_c   1.000
_cell.angle_alpha   90.00
_cell.angle_beta   90.00
_cell.angle_gamma   90.00
#
_symmetry.space_group_name_H-M   'P 1'
#
loop_
_entity.id
_entity.type
_entity.pdbx_description
1 polymer ?
#
loop_
_entity_poly.entity_id
_entity_poly.type
_entity_poly.pdbx_seq_one_letter_code
_entity_poly.pdbx_strand_id
1 'polypeptide(L)'
;MRMASTLAFLMIAGAAIVAPAADLAVGDKAPDFKLQASDGKTYNLSDFKGKKAVVVAWFPRAFTQGCTMECKSLATNGDKIRKYEVAYFMASVDPVEGEKGNKAFAESEKADFPVLSDPTKEVAAAYGVLNPERGVASRWTFYIDKSGTIVAIDKAVKPATSAEDMLARLAALGVPTR
;
A
#
# COMPACT_ATOMS: atom_id res chain seq x y z
N MET A 1 -50.36 -44.43 -12.43
CA MET A 1 -49.63 -43.44 -13.25
C MET A 1 -48.99 -42.43 -12.30
N ARG A 2 -47.68 -42.53 -12.09
CA ARG A 2 -46.93 -41.60 -11.22
C ARG A 2 -46.10 -40.69 -12.14
N MET A 3 -46.47 -39.42 -12.16
CA MET A 3 -45.69 -38.39 -12.87
C MET A 3 -44.54 -37.95 -11.95
N ALA A 4 -43.30 -38.20 -12.42
CA ALA A 4 -42.09 -37.67 -11.79
C ALA A 4 -41.77 -36.30 -12.40
N SER A 5 -41.88 -35.24 -11.58
CA SER A 5 -41.41 -33.89 -11.98
C SER A 5 -39.91 -33.78 -11.69
N THR A 6 -39.15 -33.64 -12.74
CA THR A 6 -37.70 -33.38 -12.68
C THR A 6 -37.49 -31.86 -12.58
N LEU A 7 -37.09 -31.40 -11.42
CA LEU A 7 -36.67 -30.00 -11.23
C LEU A 7 -35.24 -29.87 -11.77
N ALA A 8 -35.07 -29.11 -12.85
CA ALA A 8 -33.77 -28.71 -13.35
C ALA A 8 -33.22 -27.54 -12.54
N PHE A 9 -32.13 -27.76 -11.82
CA PHE A 9 -31.41 -26.71 -11.08
C PHE A 9 -30.47 -25.98 -12.03
N LEU A 10 -30.83 -24.75 -12.41
CA LEU A 10 -30.03 -23.88 -13.27
C LEU A 10 -28.91 -23.26 -12.41
N MET A 11 -27.68 -23.77 -12.52
CA MET A 11 -26.49 -23.13 -11.93
C MET A 11 -26.14 -21.86 -12.75
N ILE A 12 -26.39 -20.71 -12.20
CA ILE A 12 -25.89 -19.44 -12.71
C ILE A 12 -24.42 -19.30 -12.25
N ALA A 13 -23.49 -19.58 -13.16
CA ALA A 13 -22.08 -19.27 -12.95
C ALA A 13 -21.93 -17.74 -12.99
N GLY A 14 -21.79 -17.12 -11.84
CA GLY A 14 -21.48 -15.69 -11.74
C GLY A 14 -20.05 -15.45 -12.25
N ALA A 15 -19.91 -14.92 -13.47
CA ALA A 15 -18.64 -14.39 -13.95
C ALA A 15 -18.29 -13.17 -13.09
N ALA A 16 -17.20 -13.26 -12.32
CA ALA A 16 -16.61 -12.11 -11.65
C ALA A 16 -16.15 -11.11 -12.72
N ILE A 17 -16.84 -10.00 -12.85
CA ILE A 17 -16.41 -8.88 -13.69
C ILE A 17 -15.20 -8.28 -12.98
N VAL A 18 -14.00 -8.58 -13.48
CA VAL A 18 -12.78 -7.85 -13.11
C VAL A 18 -12.95 -6.44 -13.70
N ALA A 19 -13.33 -5.50 -12.85
CA ALA A 19 -13.35 -4.10 -13.25
C ALA A 19 -11.92 -3.68 -13.64
N PRO A 20 -11.74 -2.92 -14.74
CA PRO A 20 -10.43 -2.37 -15.07
C PRO A 20 -9.91 -1.57 -13.90
N ALA A 21 -8.61 -1.69 -13.60
CA ALA A 21 -7.95 -0.90 -12.56
C ALA A 21 -8.26 0.58 -12.82
N ALA A 22 -9.06 1.18 -11.95
CA ALA A 22 -9.41 2.59 -12.06
C ALA A 22 -8.14 3.41 -11.81
N ASP A 23 -7.84 4.38 -12.68
CA ASP A 23 -6.82 5.39 -12.41
C ASP A 23 -7.28 6.20 -11.20
N LEU A 24 -6.77 5.85 -10.03
CA LEU A 24 -7.08 6.57 -8.79
C LEU A 24 -6.59 8.01 -8.88
N ALA A 25 -7.46 8.93 -8.47
CA ALA A 25 -7.21 10.35 -8.44
C ALA A 25 -7.36 10.91 -7.02
N VAL A 26 -6.86 12.12 -6.84
CA VAL A 26 -7.13 12.91 -5.62
C VAL A 26 -8.63 13.16 -5.51
N GLY A 27 -9.20 12.88 -4.35
CA GLY A 27 -10.63 12.93 -4.08
C GLY A 27 -11.31 11.56 -4.03
N ASP A 28 -10.71 10.51 -4.60
CA ASP A 28 -11.25 9.17 -4.56
C ASP A 28 -11.09 8.54 -3.17
N LYS A 29 -11.95 7.56 -2.87
CA LYS A 29 -11.73 6.70 -1.71
C LYS A 29 -10.56 5.75 -2.00
N ALA A 30 -9.61 5.70 -1.09
CA ALA A 30 -8.53 4.73 -1.18
C ALA A 30 -9.09 3.31 -1.07
N PRO A 31 -8.68 2.38 -1.96
CA PRO A 31 -9.03 0.98 -1.81
C PRO A 31 -8.60 0.46 -0.45
N ASP A 32 -9.50 -0.24 0.25
CA ASP A 32 -9.13 -0.87 1.53
C ASP A 32 -8.13 -2.00 1.27
N PHE A 33 -7.28 -2.28 2.25
CA PHE A 33 -6.34 -3.38 2.19
C PHE A 33 -6.26 -4.10 3.53
N LYS A 34 -5.87 -5.37 3.46
CA LYS A 34 -5.50 -6.18 4.61
C LYS A 34 -4.21 -6.90 4.26
N LEU A 35 -3.07 -6.34 4.68
CA LEU A 35 -1.75 -6.82 4.31
C LEU A 35 -0.90 -7.19 5.53
N GLN A 36 -0.16 -8.27 5.41
CA GLN A 36 0.88 -8.62 6.38
C GLN A 36 2.07 -7.67 6.22
N ALA A 37 2.79 -7.44 7.30
CA ALA A 37 3.94 -6.55 7.33
C ALA A 37 5.19 -7.20 7.91
N SER A 38 6.33 -6.54 7.68
CA SER A 38 7.65 -6.94 8.14
C SER A 38 7.78 -7.12 9.66
N ASP A 39 6.93 -6.45 10.45
CA ASP A 39 6.89 -6.54 11.92
C ASP A 39 6.02 -7.69 12.45
N GLY A 40 5.55 -8.58 11.56
CA GLY A 40 4.72 -9.74 11.88
C GLY A 40 3.25 -9.42 12.12
N LYS A 41 2.83 -8.16 11.97
CA LYS A 41 1.43 -7.76 12.13
C LYS A 41 0.71 -7.72 10.78
N THR A 42 -0.62 -7.68 10.86
CA THR A 42 -1.50 -7.40 9.72
C THR A 42 -2.11 -6.02 9.90
N TYR A 43 -2.09 -5.23 8.84
CA TYR A 43 -2.63 -3.87 8.83
C TYR A 43 -3.81 -3.79 7.86
N ASN A 44 -4.91 -3.17 8.31
CA ASN A 44 -6.04 -2.81 7.47
C ASN A 44 -6.08 -1.28 7.36
N LEU A 45 -6.35 -0.74 6.17
CA LEU A 45 -6.49 0.71 6.01
C LEU A 45 -7.65 1.25 6.87
N SER A 46 -8.75 0.53 6.93
CA SER A 46 -9.94 0.87 7.72
C SER A 46 -9.67 1.06 9.21
N ASP A 47 -8.62 0.44 9.77
CA ASP A 47 -8.27 0.58 11.20
C ASP A 47 -7.81 1.99 11.58
N PHE A 48 -7.37 2.77 10.60
CA PHE A 48 -6.89 4.15 10.77
C PHE A 48 -7.99 5.20 10.58
N LYS A 49 -9.15 4.80 10.02
CA LYS A 49 -10.25 5.72 9.72
C LYS A 49 -10.73 6.45 10.98
N GLY A 50 -10.85 7.76 10.88
CA GLY A 50 -11.23 8.64 12.00
C GLY A 50 -10.11 8.89 13.01
N LYS A 51 -8.95 8.23 12.90
CA LYS A 51 -7.87 8.29 13.88
C LYS A 51 -6.64 9.02 13.36
N LYS A 52 -6.11 8.59 12.20
CA LYS A 52 -4.85 9.09 11.64
C LYS A 52 -4.94 9.19 10.12
N ALA A 53 -4.16 10.06 9.54
CA ALA A 53 -3.82 9.99 8.13
C ALA A 53 -2.96 8.74 7.85
N VAL A 54 -2.97 8.27 6.61
CA VAL A 54 -2.15 7.12 6.20
C VAL A 54 -1.32 7.48 4.97
N VAL A 55 -0.04 7.10 4.98
CA VAL A 55 0.83 7.18 3.81
C VAL A 55 1.25 5.79 3.40
N VAL A 56 1.07 5.46 2.12
CA VAL A 56 1.52 4.20 1.53
C VAL A 56 2.50 4.51 0.39
N ALA A 57 3.77 4.23 0.63
CA ALA A 57 4.85 4.39 -0.33
C ALA A 57 5.10 3.06 -1.04
N TRP A 58 4.51 2.88 -2.22
CA TRP A 58 4.72 1.71 -3.06
C TRP A 58 6.10 1.74 -3.70
N PHE A 59 6.80 0.61 -3.68
CA PHE A 59 8.11 0.47 -4.28
C PHE A 59 8.21 -0.83 -5.12
N PRO A 60 9.07 -0.86 -6.16
CA PRO A 60 9.13 -1.97 -7.09
C PRO A 60 9.58 -3.30 -6.50
N ARG A 61 10.73 -3.31 -5.79
CA ARG A 61 11.31 -4.57 -5.30
C ARG A 61 12.31 -4.34 -4.17
N ALA A 62 12.23 -5.14 -3.13
CA ALA A 62 13.19 -5.19 -2.03
C ALA A 62 14.63 -5.43 -2.53
N PHE A 63 15.61 -4.92 -1.80
CA PHE A 63 17.05 -5.05 -2.06
C PHE A 63 17.55 -4.44 -3.38
N THR A 64 16.75 -3.65 -4.10
CA THR A 64 17.24 -2.87 -5.24
C THR A 64 17.75 -1.51 -4.77
N GLN A 65 18.73 -0.94 -5.48
CA GLN A 65 19.42 0.30 -5.07
C GLN A 65 18.44 1.44 -4.72
N GLY A 66 17.50 1.74 -5.60
CA GLY A 66 16.54 2.84 -5.35
C GLY A 66 15.60 2.56 -4.17
N CYS A 67 15.17 1.31 -3.97
CA CYS A 67 14.28 0.95 -2.87
C CYS A 67 15.02 0.96 -1.52
N THR A 68 16.29 0.54 -1.51
CA THR A 68 17.17 0.67 -0.36
C THR A 68 17.40 2.13 0.03
N MET A 69 17.64 3.01 -0.97
CA MET A 69 17.79 4.45 -0.72
C MET A 69 16.52 5.05 -0.11
N GLU A 70 15.35 4.70 -0.64
CA GLU A 70 14.06 5.18 -0.13
C GLU A 70 13.80 4.70 1.30
N CYS A 71 14.00 3.41 1.57
CA CYS A 71 13.85 2.84 2.90
C CYS A 71 14.76 3.52 3.92
N LYS A 72 16.04 3.72 3.59
CA LYS A 72 17.00 4.45 4.43
C LYS A 72 16.60 5.90 4.67
N SER A 73 16.13 6.61 3.64
CA SER A 73 15.65 7.98 3.77
C SER A 73 14.51 8.06 4.80
N LEU A 74 13.52 7.17 4.69
CA LEU A 74 12.40 7.10 5.62
C LEU A 74 12.82 6.70 7.02
N ALA A 75 13.66 5.68 7.19
CA ALA A 75 14.15 5.21 8.49
C ALA A 75 14.95 6.30 9.22
N THR A 76 15.85 7.00 8.51
CA THR A 76 16.66 8.08 9.09
C THR A 76 15.80 9.26 9.58
N ASN A 77 14.66 9.50 8.97
CA ASN A 77 13.75 10.60 9.31
C ASN A 77 12.49 10.15 10.05
N GLY A 78 12.40 8.89 10.47
CA GLY A 78 11.22 8.32 11.11
C GLY A 78 10.73 9.11 12.31
N ASP A 79 11.64 9.61 13.18
CA ASP A 79 11.28 10.44 14.33
C ASP A 79 10.57 11.75 13.93
N LYS A 80 10.95 12.35 12.80
CA LYS A 80 10.30 13.56 12.31
C LYS A 80 8.91 13.24 11.74
N ILE A 81 8.79 12.13 10.99
CA ILE A 81 7.51 11.70 10.42
C ILE A 81 6.51 11.35 11.53
N ARG A 82 6.97 10.65 12.58
CA ARG A 82 6.13 10.27 13.73
C ARG A 82 5.62 11.44 14.58
N LYS A 83 6.16 12.63 14.39
CA LYS A 83 5.58 13.85 15.02
C LYS A 83 4.21 14.19 14.44
N TYR A 84 3.89 13.76 13.23
CA TYR A 84 2.56 13.94 12.64
C TYR A 84 1.59 12.84 13.11
N GLU A 85 0.30 13.14 13.11
CA GLU A 85 -0.76 12.14 13.33
C GLU A 85 -0.96 11.27 12.08
N VAL A 86 0.08 10.53 11.73
CA VAL A 86 0.13 9.69 10.54
C VAL A 86 0.57 8.26 10.89
N ALA A 87 0.05 7.29 10.16
CA ALA A 87 0.63 5.96 9.98
C ALA A 87 1.28 5.92 8.60
N TYR A 88 2.54 5.51 8.49
CA TYR A 88 3.22 5.44 7.21
C TYR A 88 3.83 4.05 7.00
N PHE A 89 3.79 3.62 5.75
CA PHE A 89 4.19 2.30 5.32
C PHE A 89 4.95 2.39 4.00
N MET A 90 5.94 1.53 3.83
CA MET A 90 6.34 1.11 2.50
C MET A 90 5.52 -0.12 2.10
N ALA A 91 5.30 -0.34 0.80
CA ALA A 91 4.54 -1.50 0.30
C ALA A 91 5.13 -2.01 -1.01
N SER A 92 5.19 -3.34 -1.17
CA SER A 92 5.58 -3.99 -2.41
C SER A 92 4.82 -5.29 -2.63
N VAL A 93 5.02 -5.89 -3.79
CA VAL A 93 4.49 -7.23 -4.11
C VAL A 93 5.43 -8.36 -3.68
N ASP A 94 6.54 -8.04 -3.03
CA ASP A 94 7.44 -9.04 -2.47
C ASP A 94 6.77 -9.79 -1.30
N PRO A 95 7.12 -11.06 -1.04
CA PRO A 95 6.58 -11.81 0.11
C PRO A 95 7.08 -11.22 1.43
N VAL A 96 6.40 -11.54 2.53
CA VAL A 96 6.87 -11.16 3.88
C VAL A 96 8.16 -11.90 4.22
N GLU A 97 8.14 -13.20 4.09
CA GLU A 97 9.22 -14.10 4.51
C GLU A 97 10.19 -14.45 3.36
N GLY A 98 11.35 -14.99 3.73
CA GLY A 98 12.40 -15.39 2.80
C GLY A 98 13.53 -14.37 2.70
N GLU A 99 14.67 -14.80 2.13
CA GLU A 99 15.89 -13.97 2.01
C GLU A 99 15.70 -12.65 1.25
N LYS A 100 14.72 -12.61 0.34
CA LYS A 100 14.35 -11.43 -0.44
C LYS A 100 12.98 -10.87 -0.06
N GLY A 101 12.42 -11.31 1.08
CA GLY A 101 11.16 -10.86 1.61
C GLY A 101 11.26 -9.49 2.29
N ASN A 102 10.11 -8.87 2.47
CA ASN A 102 10.04 -7.54 3.08
C ASN A 102 10.50 -7.51 4.55
N LYS A 103 10.41 -8.62 5.28
CA LYS A 103 10.95 -8.72 6.64
C LYS A 103 12.47 -8.64 6.64
N ALA A 104 13.15 -9.46 5.84
CA ALA A 104 14.59 -9.41 5.71
C ALA A 104 15.07 -8.04 5.19
N PHE A 105 14.33 -7.43 4.26
CA PHE A 105 14.62 -6.09 3.75
C PHE A 105 14.51 -5.03 4.85
N ALA A 106 13.42 -5.01 5.61
CA ALA A 106 13.22 -4.07 6.71
C ALA A 106 14.31 -4.20 7.78
N GLU A 107 14.68 -5.42 8.13
CA GLU A 107 15.75 -5.71 9.09
C GLU A 107 17.12 -5.20 8.57
N SER A 108 17.46 -5.47 7.31
CA SER A 108 18.74 -5.05 6.71
C SER A 108 18.88 -3.53 6.64
N GLU A 109 17.77 -2.82 6.38
CA GLU A 109 17.75 -1.36 6.25
C GLU A 109 17.43 -0.67 7.59
N LYS A 110 17.23 -1.43 8.67
CA LYS A 110 16.84 -0.93 10.00
C LYS A 110 15.59 -0.06 9.94
N ALA A 111 14.61 -0.48 9.13
CA ALA A 111 13.34 0.22 9.03
C ALA A 111 12.62 0.18 10.38
N ASP A 112 12.26 1.34 10.91
CA ASP A 112 11.52 1.52 12.15
C ASP A 112 10.00 1.72 11.91
N PHE A 113 9.56 1.32 10.73
CA PHE A 113 8.18 1.35 10.25
C PHE A 113 7.85 0.03 9.51
N PRO A 114 6.56 -0.34 9.42
CA PRO A 114 6.18 -1.58 8.75
C PRO A 114 6.33 -1.49 7.23
N VAL A 115 6.85 -2.56 6.62
CA VAL A 115 6.87 -2.79 5.18
C VAL A 115 5.81 -3.81 4.84
N LEU A 116 4.76 -3.40 4.12
CA LEU A 116 3.61 -4.22 3.74
C LEU A 116 3.94 -5.11 2.55
N SER A 117 3.37 -6.31 2.53
CA SER A 117 3.56 -7.30 1.47
C SER A 117 2.24 -7.65 0.81
N ASP A 118 2.18 -7.51 -0.52
CA ASP A 118 1.04 -7.89 -1.38
C ASP A 118 1.47 -8.93 -2.42
N PRO A 119 1.82 -10.17 -2.02
CA PRO A 119 2.28 -11.20 -2.96
C PRO A 119 1.19 -11.64 -3.95
N THR A 120 -0.09 -11.41 -3.64
CA THR A 120 -1.21 -11.66 -4.54
C THR A 120 -1.32 -10.60 -5.64
N LYS A 121 -0.73 -9.41 -5.42
CA LYS A 121 -0.78 -8.24 -6.30
C LYS A 121 -2.17 -7.60 -6.44
N GLU A 122 -3.14 -8.05 -5.68
CA GLU A 122 -4.52 -7.56 -5.75
C GLU A 122 -4.64 -6.10 -5.29
N VAL A 123 -3.96 -5.77 -4.19
CA VAL A 123 -3.95 -4.40 -3.67
C VAL A 123 -3.15 -3.47 -4.58
N ALA A 124 -1.99 -3.91 -5.08
CA ALA A 124 -1.21 -3.14 -6.04
C ALA A 124 -1.99 -2.85 -7.32
N ALA A 125 -2.78 -3.81 -7.80
CA ALA A 125 -3.68 -3.62 -8.95
C ALA A 125 -4.80 -2.62 -8.62
N ALA A 126 -5.44 -2.75 -7.43
CA ALA A 126 -6.49 -1.84 -7.00
C ALA A 126 -6.00 -0.40 -6.82
N TYR A 127 -4.74 -0.22 -6.39
CA TYR A 127 -4.09 1.10 -6.31
C TYR A 127 -3.58 1.60 -7.67
N GLY A 128 -3.72 0.83 -8.76
CA GLY A 128 -3.22 1.19 -10.09
C GLY A 128 -1.70 1.27 -10.19
N VAL A 129 -0.98 0.73 -9.20
CA VAL A 129 0.49 0.77 -9.19
C VAL A 129 1.12 -0.48 -9.81
N LEU A 130 0.37 -1.54 -10.03
CA LEU A 130 0.92 -2.77 -10.61
C LEU A 130 1.32 -2.55 -12.07
N ASN A 131 2.61 -2.71 -12.36
CA ASN A 131 3.10 -2.82 -13.73
C ASN A 131 2.90 -4.26 -14.21
N PRO A 132 1.97 -4.54 -15.13
CA PRO A 132 1.62 -5.90 -15.52
C PRO A 132 2.75 -6.63 -16.26
N GLU A 133 3.59 -5.90 -17.02
CA GLU A 133 4.69 -6.47 -17.79
C GLU A 133 5.83 -6.93 -16.88
N ARG A 134 6.12 -6.14 -15.84
CA ARG A 134 7.21 -6.40 -14.90
C ARG A 134 6.76 -7.18 -13.66
N GLY A 135 5.46 -7.23 -13.39
CA GLY A 135 4.86 -7.88 -12.23
C GLY A 135 5.29 -7.28 -10.89
N VAL A 136 5.65 -6.00 -10.87
CA VAL A 136 6.09 -5.23 -9.68
C VAL A 136 5.30 -3.94 -9.57
N ALA A 137 5.31 -3.31 -8.38
CA ALA A 137 4.67 -2.02 -8.20
C ALA A 137 5.49 -0.89 -8.84
N SER A 138 4.81 0.15 -9.31
CA SER A 138 5.40 1.46 -9.61
C SER A 138 5.73 2.18 -8.31
N ARG A 139 6.76 3.07 -8.36
CA ARG A 139 7.15 3.86 -7.19
C ARG A 139 6.25 5.07 -7.07
N TRP A 140 5.13 4.90 -6.36
CA TRP A 140 4.14 5.95 -6.10
C TRP A 140 3.83 6.02 -4.62
N THR A 141 3.64 7.24 -4.11
CA THR A 141 3.24 7.46 -2.72
C THR A 141 1.83 8.04 -2.67
N PHE A 142 0.94 7.39 -1.94
CA PHE A 142 -0.43 7.84 -1.68
C PHE A 142 -0.51 8.44 -0.29
N TYR A 143 -1.15 9.61 -0.21
CA TYR A 143 -1.49 10.28 1.04
C TYR A 143 -3.00 10.21 1.21
N ILE A 144 -3.43 9.63 2.30
CA ILE A 144 -4.84 9.30 2.59
C ILE A 144 -5.21 10.00 3.89
N ASP A 145 -6.28 10.76 3.89
CA ASP A 145 -6.74 11.47 5.08
C ASP A 145 -7.48 10.54 6.07
N LYS A 146 -7.87 11.09 7.22
CA LYS A 146 -8.62 10.36 8.26
C LYS A 146 -9.99 9.83 7.79
N SER A 147 -10.53 10.37 6.69
CA SER A 147 -11.80 9.89 6.11
C SER A 147 -11.61 8.70 5.15
N GLY A 148 -10.37 8.33 4.87
CA GLY A 148 -10.00 7.32 3.88
C GLY A 148 -10.03 7.85 2.45
N THR A 149 -9.93 9.19 2.26
CA THR A 149 -9.89 9.83 0.95
C THR A 149 -8.44 10.10 0.55
N ILE A 150 -8.09 9.83 -0.70
CA ILE A 150 -6.78 10.17 -1.27
C ILE A 150 -6.71 11.69 -1.42
N VAL A 151 -5.77 12.32 -0.72
CA VAL A 151 -5.58 13.78 -0.73
C VAL A 151 -4.34 14.20 -1.51
N ALA A 152 -3.43 13.28 -1.79
CA ALA A 152 -2.33 13.49 -2.72
C ALA A 152 -1.81 12.15 -3.25
N ILE A 153 -1.24 12.17 -4.46
CA ILE A 153 -0.51 11.06 -5.08
C ILE A 153 0.79 11.63 -5.64
N ASP A 154 1.91 11.08 -5.20
CA ASP A 154 3.21 11.37 -5.80
C ASP A 154 3.60 10.21 -6.73
N LYS A 155 3.67 10.50 -8.04
CA LYS A 155 4.07 9.54 -9.08
C LYS A 155 5.53 9.74 -9.53
N ALA A 156 6.23 10.73 -8.97
CA ALA A 156 7.61 11.10 -9.32
C ALA A 156 8.57 11.03 -8.11
N VAL A 157 8.37 10.03 -7.25
CA VAL A 157 9.13 9.84 -6.01
C VAL A 157 10.62 9.75 -6.27
N LYS A 158 11.40 10.58 -5.57
CA LYS A 158 12.86 10.55 -5.56
C LYS A 158 13.33 9.74 -4.34
N PRO A 159 13.94 8.55 -4.52
CA PRO A 159 14.30 7.68 -3.40
C PRO A 159 15.14 8.34 -2.32
N ALA A 160 16.12 9.15 -2.73
CA ALA A 160 17.07 9.76 -1.78
C ALA A 160 16.43 10.84 -0.89
N THR A 161 15.37 11.52 -1.35
CA THR A 161 14.70 12.63 -0.67
C THR A 161 13.27 12.28 -0.27
N SER A 162 12.88 11.01 -0.34
CA SER A 162 11.48 10.60 -0.13
C SER A 162 10.94 10.99 1.23
N ALA A 163 11.77 11.00 2.28
CA ALA A 163 11.35 11.41 3.61
C ALA A 163 11.13 12.93 3.72
N GLU A 164 12.03 13.74 3.14
CA GLU A 164 11.90 15.18 3.10
C GLU A 164 10.67 15.59 2.29
N ASP A 165 10.46 14.95 1.14
CA ASP A 165 9.29 15.17 0.29
C ASP A 165 8.00 14.77 1.01
N MET A 166 8.01 13.64 1.75
CA MET A 166 6.88 13.20 2.59
C MET A 166 6.59 14.22 3.70
N LEU A 167 7.61 14.70 4.43
CA LEU A 167 7.44 15.69 5.48
C LEU A 167 6.86 17.00 4.95
N ALA A 168 7.37 17.49 3.82
CA ALA A 168 6.85 18.69 3.16
C ALA A 168 5.38 18.49 2.72
N ARG A 169 5.04 17.31 2.22
CA ARG A 169 3.67 16.98 1.82
C ARG A 169 2.73 16.90 3.01
N LEU A 170 3.12 16.25 4.12
CA LEU A 170 2.32 16.18 5.34
C LEU A 170 2.02 17.57 5.89
N ALA A 171 3.02 18.45 5.89
CA ALA A 171 2.85 19.84 6.32
C ALA A 171 1.89 20.60 5.40
N ALA A 172 2.05 20.49 4.08
CA ALA A 172 1.20 21.15 3.09
C ALA A 172 -0.26 20.67 3.13
N LEU A 173 -0.48 19.41 3.48
CA LEU A 173 -1.81 18.81 3.65
C LEU A 173 -2.45 19.15 5.01
N GLY A 174 -1.74 19.85 5.89
CA GLY A 174 -2.24 20.23 7.22
C GLY A 174 -2.44 19.04 8.15
N VAL A 175 -1.67 17.95 7.98
CA VAL A 175 -1.73 16.81 8.90
C VAL A 175 -1.28 17.28 10.28
N PRO A 176 -2.09 17.10 11.35
CA PRO A 176 -1.74 17.59 12.67
C PRO A 176 -0.45 16.97 13.20
N THR A 177 0.31 17.74 13.99
CA THR A 177 1.42 17.23 14.81
C THR A 177 0.91 16.89 16.21
N ARG A 178 1.59 15.94 16.86
CA ARG A 178 1.34 15.56 18.26
C ARG A 178 2.08 16.46 19.22
#